data_5867d5b480106b2f8fecbdb9c4a36e3e
#
_entry.id   5867d5b480106b2f8fecbdb9c4a36e3e
#
_cell.length_a   1.000
_cell.length_b   1.000
_cell.length_c   1.000
_cell.angle_alpha   90.00
_cell.angle_beta   90.00
_cell.angle_gamma   90.00
#
_symmetry.space_group_name_H-M   'P 1'
#
loop_
_entity.id
_entity.type
_entity.pdbx_description
1 polymer ?
#
loop_
_entity_poly.entity_id
_entity_poly.type
_entity_poly.pdbx_seq_one_letter_code
_entity_poly.pdbx_strand_id
1 'polypeptide(L)'
;MNNSTYFTAFIVKTDLFLDANVPSMADFCQDFLDFLAPFRTKCIYLEKKMQYLVYFLFSQEAPSSHQIHAAGEFLCNHFEKYGRYTIAVGDTVYGLPKAYQTYTSAVILLQSGYFFPENSLLTSESLENIPNVQTNVFADTPAGSFADILSRQDADGAEKFLRTLYQTFFKNHRFLQNPVKDLYYKLFLCLADARHQQKIAGSGNVESIAETIDDCFTFPELHQTLVDKTSEFFHKAETSSQENPTIFLIKDYISQNYMHETLSVKDISEHVFLSTS
;
A
#
# COMPACT_ATOMS: atom_id res chain seq x y z
N MET A 1 -18.16 -32.06 -6.41
CA MET A 1 -16.84 -32.14 -5.74
C MET A 1 -16.97 -33.17 -4.64
N ASN A 2 -16.14 -34.22 -4.66
CA ASN A 2 -16.12 -35.23 -3.59
C ASN A 2 -15.44 -34.66 -2.36
N ASN A 3 -15.84 -35.10 -1.15
CA ASN A 3 -15.19 -34.72 0.12
C ASN A 3 -13.69 -35.08 0.20
N SER A 4 -13.17 -35.84 -0.75
CA SER A 4 -11.79 -36.33 -0.85
C SER A 4 -10.97 -35.49 -1.82
N THR A 5 -10.88 -34.19 -1.59
CA THR A 5 -10.19 -33.25 -2.50
C THR A 5 -9.29 -32.34 -1.67
N TYR A 6 -8.07 -32.12 -2.14
CA TYR A 6 -7.13 -31.14 -1.59
C TYR A 6 -7.36 -29.78 -2.26
N PHE A 7 -7.21 -28.71 -1.48
CA PHE A 7 -7.39 -27.33 -1.92
C PHE A 7 -6.18 -26.49 -1.55
N THR A 8 -5.73 -25.65 -2.48
CA THR A 8 -4.68 -24.65 -2.24
C THR A 8 -5.10 -23.35 -2.91
N ALA A 9 -5.14 -22.27 -2.15
CA ALA A 9 -5.46 -20.93 -2.66
C ALA A 9 -4.19 -20.14 -2.96
N PHE A 10 -4.17 -19.49 -4.12
CA PHE A 10 -3.19 -18.47 -4.48
C PHE A 10 -3.93 -17.15 -4.58
N ILE A 11 -3.40 -16.12 -3.94
CA ILE A 11 -3.91 -14.76 -4.07
C ILE A 11 -2.81 -13.90 -4.69
N VAL A 12 -3.11 -13.28 -5.81
CA VAL A 12 -2.23 -12.36 -6.50
C VAL A 12 -2.74 -10.94 -6.26
N LYS A 13 -1.91 -10.09 -5.68
CA LYS A 13 -2.07 -8.63 -5.69
C LYS A 13 -1.25 -8.11 -6.86
N THR A 14 -1.82 -7.23 -7.68
CA THR A 14 -1.13 -6.67 -8.85
C THR A 14 -1.67 -5.27 -9.17
N ASP A 15 -0.86 -4.46 -9.85
CA ASP A 15 -1.25 -3.16 -10.40
C ASP A 15 -1.57 -3.20 -11.90
N LEU A 16 -1.67 -4.41 -12.48
CA LEU A 16 -1.88 -4.69 -13.91
C LEU A 16 -3.09 -4.03 -14.56
N PHE A 17 -4.14 -3.77 -13.80
CA PHE A 17 -5.42 -3.31 -14.36
C PHE A 17 -5.42 -1.82 -14.80
N LEU A 18 -4.26 -1.18 -14.74
CA LEU A 18 -4.06 0.20 -15.21
C LEU A 18 -3.59 0.27 -16.66
N ASP A 19 -3.24 -0.89 -17.29
CA ASP A 19 -2.70 -0.92 -18.66
C ASP A 19 -3.62 -1.68 -19.63
N ALA A 20 -3.96 -1.05 -20.76
CA ALA A 20 -4.85 -1.60 -21.80
C ALA A 20 -4.20 -2.74 -22.61
N ASN A 21 -2.93 -3.07 -22.40
CA ASN A 21 -2.16 -4.06 -23.17
C ASN A 21 -2.09 -5.44 -22.53
N VAL A 22 -2.83 -5.69 -21.46
CA VAL A 22 -2.83 -6.98 -20.76
C VAL A 22 -3.60 -8.02 -21.60
N PRO A 23 -3.04 -9.24 -21.82
CA PRO A 23 -3.76 -10.32 -22.47
C PRO A 23 -5.08 -10.62 -21.78
N SER A 24 -6.05 -11.11 -22.54
CA SER A 24 -7.33 -11.50 -21.94
C SER A 24 -7.07 -12.51 -20.80
N MET A 25 -7.67 -12.27 -19.63
CA MET A 25 -7.57 -13.19 -18.48
C MET A 25 -8.02 -14.61 -18.85
N ALA A 26 -8.89 -14.76 -19.86
CA ALA A 26 -9.33 -16.06 -20.35
C ALA A 26 -8.20 -16.86 -20.98
N ASP A 27 -7.36 -16.23 -21.81
CA ASP A 27 -6.21 -16.88 -22.47
C ASP A 27 -5.18 -17.30 -21.43
N PHE A 28 -4.87 -16.42 -20.49
CA PHE A 28 -3.96 -16.75 -19.39
C PHE A 28 -4.47 -17.89 -18.52
N CYS A 29 -5.76 -17.91 -18.19
CA CYS A 29 -6.34 -19.01 -17.43
C CYS A 29 -6.23 -20.34 -18.16
N GLN A 30 -6.35 -20.35 -19.49
CA GLN A 30 -6.18 -21.56 -20.29
C GLN A 30 -4.73 -22.05 -20.22
N ASP A 31 -3.75 -21.17 -20.41
CA ASP A 31 -2.33 -21.51 -20.28
C ASP A 31 -1.99 -22.10 -18.92
N PHE A 32 -2.56 -21.52 -17.84
CA PHE A 32 -2.37 -22.03 -16.50
C PHE A 32 -3.03 -23.39 -16.26
N LEU A 33 -4.23 -23.62 -16.81
CA LEU A 33 -4.90 -24.93 -16.78
C LEU A 33 -4.10 -25.99 -17.53
N ASP A 34 -3.53 -25.66 -18.68
CA ASP A 34 -2.70 -26.55 -19.47
C ASP A 34 -1.39 -26.91 -18.73
N PHE A 35 -0.80 -25.92 -18.04
CA PHE A 35 0.34 -26.16 -17.15
C PHE A 35 -0.01 -27.10 -15.98
N LEU A 36 -1.20 -26.99 -15.39
CA LEU A 36 -1.64 -27.81 -14.25
C LEU A 36 -2.11 -29.22 -14.65
N ALA A 37 -2.45 -29.44 -15.92
CA ALA A 37 -3.02 -30.70 -16.42
C ALA A 37 -2.13 -31.94 -16.13
N PRO A 38 -0.78 -31.92 -16.33
CA PRO A 38 0.10 -33.05 -15.99
C PRO A 38 0.07 -33.42 -14.50
N PHE A 39 -0.21 -32.46 -13.63
CA PHE A 39 -0.33 -32.67 -12.18
C PHE A 39 -1.72 -33.12 -11.74
N ARG A 40 -2.63 -33.37 -12.68
CA ARG A 40 -4.04 -33.72 -12.42
C ARG A 40 -4.74 -32.71 -11.50
N THR A 41 -4.28 -31.46 -11.51
CA THR A 41 -4.78 -30.35 -10.72
C THR A 41 -5.69 -29.49 -11.58
N LYS A 42 -6.83 -29.10 -11.03
CA LYS A 42 -7.77 -28.17 -11.65
C LYS A 42 -7.71 -26.84 -10.93
N CYS A 43 -8.15 -25.78 -11.61
CA CYS A 43 -8.17 -24.43 -11.06
C CYS A 43 -9.52 -23.77 -11.30
N ILE A 44 -9.95 -22.99 -10.32
CA ILE A 44 -11.03 -22.00 -10.47
C ILE A 44 -10.41 -20.64 -10.11
N TYR A 45 -10.66 -19.63 -10.91
CA TYR A 45 -10.19 -18.28 -10.62
C TYR A 45 -11.34 -17.32 -10.40
N LEU A 46 -11.06 -16.29 -9.62
CA LEU A 46 -11.97 -15.20 -9.30
C LEU A 46 -11.18 -13.89 -9.34
N GLU A 47 -11.73 -12.90 -9.99
CA GLU A 47 -11.27 -11.52 -9.87
C GLU A 47 -12.02 -10.84 -8.71
N LYS A 48 -11.26 -10.32 -7.74
CA LYS A 48 -11.81 -9.63 -6.58
C LYS A 48 -11.28 -8.21 -6.53
N LYS A 49 -12.05 -7.23 -6.97
CA LYS A 49 -11.63 -5.84 -7.21
C LYS A 49 -10.51 -5.76 -8.26
N MET A 50 -10.23 -4.58 -8.75
CA MET A 50 -9.26 -4.37 -9.85
C MET A 50 -7.80 -4.75 -9.53
N GLN A 51 -7.47 -5.16 -8.31
CA GLN A 51 -6.07 -5.42 -7.88
C GLN A 51 -5.83 -6.84 -7.37
N TYR A 52 -6.85 -7.68 -7.24
CA TYR A 52 -6.71 -8.99 -6.63
C TYR A 52 -7.30 -10.09 -7.49
N LEU A 53 -6.48 -11.12 -7.75
CA LEU A 53 -6.89 -12.34 -8.40
C LEU A 53 -6.74 -13.50 -7.43
N VAL A 54 -7.73 -14.39 -7.41
CA VAL A 54 -7.72 -15.56 -6.54
C VAL A 54 -7.82 -16.81 -7.39
N TYR A 55 -6.84 -17.70 -7.25
CA TYR A 55 -6.82 -19.00 -7.90
C TYR A 55 -7.00 -20.09 -6.84
N PHE A 56 -8.03 -20.89 -6.97
CA PHE A 56 -8.24 -22.08 -6.17
C PHE A 56 -7.84 -23.32 -6.98
N LEU A 57 -6.73 -23.92 -6.60
CA LEU A 57 -6.27 -25.19 -7.12
C LEU A 57 -6.91 -26.32 -6.32
N PHE A 58 -7.33 -27.38 -7.01
CA PHE A 58 -7.90 -28.55 -6.36
C PHE A 58 -7.51 -29.84 -7.09
N SER A 59 -7.16 -30.88 -6.32
CA SER A 59 -6.69 -32.18 -6.79
C SER A 59 -7.20 -33.31 -5.89
N GLN A 60 -7.27 -34.53 -6.42
CA GLN A 60 -7.63 -35.71 -5.62
C GLN A 60 -6.44 -36.26 -4.81
N GLU A 61 -5.23 -36.03 -5.28
CA GLU A 61 -3.97 -36.38 -4.60
C GLU A 61 -3.37 -35.15 -3.93
N ALA A 62 -2.68 -35.35 -2.80
CA ALA A 62 -1.98 -34.26 -2.12
C ALA A 62 -0.91 -33.67 -3.05
N PRO A 63 -0.97 -32.38 -3.39
CA PRO A 63 0.07 -31.76 -4.18
C PRO A 63 1.37 -31.74 -3.37
N SER A 64 2.50 -32.03 -4.02
CA SER A 64 3.82 -31.88 -3.41
C SER A 64 4.19 -30.40 -3.28
N SER A 65 5.10 -30.08 -2.36
CA SER A 65 5.65 -28.70 -2.23
C SER A 65 6.25 -28.22 -3.55
N HIS A 66 6.90 -29.11 -4.31
CA HIS A 66 7.44 -28.79 -5.62
C HIS A 66 6.34 -28.38 -6.64
N GLN A 67 5.20 -29.09 -6.65
CA GLN A 67 4.10 -28.75 -7.55
C GLN A 67 3.46 -27.41 -7.18
N ILE A 68 3.29 -27.13 -5.90
CA ILE A 68 2.80 -25.83 -5.40
C ILE A 68 3.75 -24.70 -5.78
N HIS A 69 5.06 -24.93 -5.56
CA HIS A 69 6.09 -23.92 -5.92
C HIS A 69 6.13 -23.67 -7.43
N ALA A 70 6.11 -24.72 -8.26
CA ALA A 70 6.07 -24.61 -9.70
C ALA A 70 4.84 -23.85 -10.21
N ALA A 71 3.67 -24.04 -9.59
CA ALA A 71 2.46 -23.27 -9.91
C ALA A 71 2.63 -21.78 -9.53
N GLY A 72 3.26 -21.50 -8.39
CA GLY A 72 3.61 -20.13 -7.97
C GLY A 72 4.58 -19.47 -8.94
N GLU A 73 5.64 -20.16 -9.34
CA GLU A 73 6.62 -19.66 -10.33
C GLU A 73 5.99 -19.39 -11.71
N PHE A 74 5.08 -20.26 -12.13
CA PHE A 74 4.34 -20.02 -13.38
C PHE A 74 3.57 -18.69 -13.32
N LEU A 75 2.88 -18.43 -12.21
CA LEU A 75 2.18 -17.16 -11.99
C LEU A 75 3.15 -15.99 -11.92
N CYS A 76 4.29 -16.12 -11.20
CA CYS A 76 5.33 -15.10 -11.16
C CYS A 76 5.82 -14.72 -12.57
N ASN A 77 6.21 -15.69 -13.36
CA ASN A 77 6.70 -15.50 -14.74
C ASN A 77 5.66 -14.85 -15.66
N HIS A 78 4.37 -15.06 -15.37
CA HIS A 78 3.32 -14.39 -16.11
C HIS A 78 3.20 -12.92 -15.68
N PHE A 79 3.06 -12.64 -14.39
CA PHE A 79 2.79 -11.29 -13.89
C PHE A 79 4.00 -10.36 -14.02
N GLU A 80 5.22 -10.88 -13.95
CA GLU A 80 6.46 -10.11 -14.13
C GLU A 80 6.53 -9.35 -15.47
N LYS A 81 5.83 -9.86 -16.50
CA LYS A 81 5.81 -9.25 -17.83
C LYS A 81 4.95 -7.98 -17.90
N TYR A 82 4.06 -7.80 -16.95
CA TYR A 82 2.99 -6.80 -17.06
C TYR A 82 2.98 -5.77 -15.94
N GLY A 83 3.67 -5.98 -14.84
CA GLY A 83 3.71 -5.02 -13.74
C GLY A 83 4.18 -5.60 -12.43
N ARG A 84 3.92 -4.89 -11.35
CA ARG A 84 4.27 -5.32 -9.99
C ARG A 84 3.25 -6.32 -9.47
N TYR A 85 3.72 -7.30 -8.71
CA TYR A 85 2.87 -8.29 -8.10
C TYR A 85 3.38 -8.73 -6.71
N THR A 86 2.48 -9.31 -5.93
CA THR A 86 2.78 -10.14 -4.77
C THR A 86 1.85 -11.34 -4.80
N ILE A 87 2.40 -12.55 -4.74
CA ILE A 87 1.65 -13.79 -4.75
C ILE A 87 1.75 -14.43 -3.38
N ALA A 88 0.61 -14.72 -2.76
CA ALA A 88 0.52 -15.43 -1.49
C ALA A 88 -0.13 -16.79 -1.70
N VAL A 89 0.53 -17.83 -1.22
CA VAL A 89 0.09 -19.23 -1.33
C VAL A 89 -0.38 -19.73 0.03
N GLY A 90 -1.67 -20.04 0.14
CA GLY A 90 -2.24 -20.57 1.35
C GLY A 90 -1.86 -22.03 1.59
N ASP A 91 -1.98 -22.46 2.85
CA ASP A 91 -1.70 -23.84 3.23
C ASP A 91 -2.63 -24.82 2.49
N THR A 92 -2.08 -25.94 2.02
CA THR A 92 -2.88 -26.98 1.39
C THR A 92 -3.75 -27.68 2.45
N VAL A 93 -5.05 -27.74 2.20
CA VAL A 93 -6.02 -28.36 3.12
C VAL A 93 -6.77 -29.49 2.44
N TYR A 94 -7.21 -30.47 3.24
CA TYR A 94 -8.00 -31.61 2.78
C TYR A 94 -9.48 -31.44 3.15
N GLY A 95 -10.34 -31.61 2.16
CA GLY A 95 -11.79 -31.60 2.31
C GLY A 95 -12.43 -30.22 2.10
N LEU A 96 -13.56 -30.20 1.39
CA LEU A 96 -14.30 -28.99 1.07
C LEU A 96 -14.65 -28.09 2.30
N PRO A 97 -15.02 -28.67 3.47
CA PRO A 97 -15.31 -27.83 4.65
C PRO A 97 -14.13 -27.00 5.14
N LYS A 98 -12.90 -27.37 4.78
CA LYS A 98 -11.68 -26.65 5.15
C LYS A 98 -11.14 -25.72 4.05
N ALA A 99 -11.76 -25.72 2.86
CA ALA A 99 -11.27 -24.91 1.74
C ALA A 99 -11.15 -23.40 2.06
N TYR A 100 -11.97 -22.87 2.99
CA TYR A 100 -11.84 -21.49 3.44
C TYR A 100 -10.53 -21.22 4.19
N GLN A 101 -9.93 -22.23 4.84
CA GLN A 101 -8.71 -22.07 5.64
C GLN A 101 -7.51 -21.74 4.76
N THR A 102 -7.39 -22.40 3.58
CA THR A 102 -6.32 -22.07 2.63
C THR A 102 -6.45 -20.65 2.11
N TYR A 103 -7.67 -20.17 1.87
CA TYR A 103 -7.89 -18.78 1.50
C TYR A 103 -7.50 -17.81 2.63
N THR A 104 -7.89 -18.13 3.86
CA THR A 104 -7.57 -17.30 5.04
C THR A 104 -6.06 -17.21 5.28
N SER A 105 -5.33 -18.33 5.18
CA SER A 105 -3.86 -18.32 5.32
C SER A 105 -3.20 -17.51 4.20
N ALA A 106 -3.67 -17.63 2.96
CA ALA A 106 -3.18 -16.79 1.85
C ALA A 106 -3.44 -15.29 2.06
N VAL A 107 -4.61 -14.92 2.61
CA VAL A 107 -4.92 -13.51 2.95
C VAL A 107 -3.95 -12.97 4.01
N ILE A 108 -3.66 -13.75 5.04
CA ILE A 108 -2.70 -13.35 6.10
C ILE A 108 -1.31 -13.16 5.51
N LEU A 109 -0.85 -14.10 4.67
CA LEU A 109 0.43 -13.99 3.97
C LEU A 109 0.49 -12.75 3.07
N LEU A 110 -0.58 -12.47 2.34
CA LEU A 110 -0.64 -11.32 1.46
C LEU A 110 -0.55 -10.00 2.22
N GLN A 111 -1.18 -9.91 3.41
CA GLN A 111 -1.05 -8.73 4.26
C GLN A 111 0.37 -8.56 4.79
N SER A 112 1.05 -9.66 5.13
CA SER A 112 2.47 -9.63 5.48
C SER A 112 3.35 -9.26 4.28
N GLY A 113 2.94 -9.63 3.07
CA GLY A 113 3.59 -9.31 1.80
C GLY A 113 3.81 -7.83 1.57
N TYR A 114 3.02 -6.97 2.22
CA TYR A 114 3.20 -5.53 2.17
C TYR A 114 4.58 -5.06 2.66
N PHE A 115 5.23 -5.85 3.50
CA PHE A 115 6.56 -5.58 4.06
C PHE A 115 7.70 -6.26 3.30
N PHE A 116 7.38 -7.09 2.31
CA PHE A 116 8.35 -7.74 1.45
C PHE A 116 8.59 -6.89 0.18
N PRO A 117 9.69 -7.15 -0.54
CA PRO A 117 9.89 -6.56 -1.85
C PRO A 117 8.72 -6.90 -2.79
N GLU A 118 8.45 -6.02 -3.75
CA GLU A 118 7.58 -6.35 -4.87
C GLU A 118 8.08 -7.57 -5.64
N ASN A 119 7.20 -8.19 -6.44
CA ASN A 119 7.49 -9.40 -7.21
C ASN A 119 7.89 -10.60 -6.36
N SER A 120 7.24 -10.75 -5.20
CA SER A 120 7.49 -11.83 -4.25
C SER A 120 6.44 -12.93 -4.32
N LEU A 121 6.92 -14.18 -4.18
CA LEU A 121 6.11 -15.36 -3.94
C LEU A 121 6.22 -15.74 -2.46
N LEU A 122 5.11 -15.69 -1.73
CA LEU A 122 5.04 -15.89 -0.29
C LEU A 122 4.32 -17.20 0.05
N THR A 123 4.94 -17.98 0.89
CA THR A 123 4.39 -19.21 1.50
C THR A 123 4.45 -19.10 3.02
N SER A 124 3.86 -20.04 3.75
CA SER A 124 3.98 -20.11 5.21
C SER A 124 5.45 -20.14 5.67
N GLU A 125 6.33 -20.81 4.92
CA GLU A 125 7.77 -20.87 5.19
C GLU A 125 8.43 -19.48 5.13
N SER A 126 7.90 -18.57 4.30
CA SER A 126 8.42 -17.20 4.17
C SER A 126 8.33 -16.42 5.50
N LEU A 127 7.43 -16.82 6.41
CA LEU A 127 7.22 -16.17 7.70
C LEU A 127 7.87 -16.93 8.88
N GLU A 128 8.38 -18.15 8.70
CA GLU A 128 8.87 -18.99 9.81
C GLU A 128 10.08 -18.37 10.53
N ASN A 129 10.96 -17.71 9.79
CA ASN A 129 12.18 -17.10 10.33
C ASN A 129 11.97 -15.70 10.90
N ILE A 130 10.73 -15.18 10.92
CA ILE A 130 10.43 -13.86 11.42
C ILE A 130 10.08 -13.93 12.91
N PRO A 131 10.79 -13.20 13.79
CA PRO A 131 10.53 -13.20 15.22
C PRO A 131 9.09 -12.80 15.53
N ASN A 132 8.46 -13.50 16.47
CA ASN A 132 7.12 -13.15 16.93
C ASN A 132 7.23 -11.98 17.92
N VAL A 133 7.18 -10.75 17.42
CA VAL A 133 7.17 -9.55 18.26
C VAL A 133 5.73 -9.21 18.60
N GLN A 134 5.40 -9.20 19.90
CA GLN A 134 4.07 -8.80 20.37
C GLN A 134 3.80 -7.33 19.98
N THR A 135 2.68 -7.10 19.31
CA THR A 135 2.33 -5.87 18.61
C THR A 135 1.54 -4.88 19.46
N ASN A 136 1.99 -4.53 20.65
CA ASN A 136 1.46 -3.37 21.37
C ASN A 136 2.14 -2.06 20.94
N VAL A 137 2.58 -1.94 19.69
CA VAL A 137 3.31 -0.78 19.15
C VAL A 137 2.40 0.44 18.91
N PHE A 138 1.08 0.26 18.98
CA PHE A 138 0.11 1.32 18.65
C PHE A 138 -0.56 1.99 19.85
N ALA A 139 0.04 1.94 21.04
CA ALA A 139 -0.37 2.84 22.10
C ALA A 139 -0.06 4.28 21.65
N ASP A 140 -1.06 5.07 21.48
CA ASP A 140 -1.27 6.50 21.15
C ASP A 140 -0.09 7.49 20.92
N THR A 141 1.13 7.06 21.08
CA THR A 141 2.34 7.89 21.18
C THR A 141 3.00 8.29 19.85
N PRO A 142 3.03 7.48 18.75
CA PRO A 142 3.84 7.89 17.58
C PRO A 142 3.31 9.12 16.87
N ALA A 143 1.99 9.26 16.70
CA ALA A 143 1.40 10.41 16.03
C ALA A 143 1.56 11.69 16.85
N GLY A 144 1.35 11.62 18.18
CA GLY A 144 1.58 12.76 19.08
C GLY A 144 3.03 13.21 19.09
N SER A 145 3.98 12.26 19.18
CA SER A 145 5.41 12.58 19.12
C SER A 145 5.81 13.22 17.80
N PHE A 146 5.24 12.76 16.69
CA PHE A 146 5.50 13.34 15.37
C PHE A 146 4.92 14.75 15.24
N ALA A 147 3.70 14.97 15.73
CA ALA A 147 3.09 16.30 15.75
C ALA A 147 3.92 17.31 16.56
N ASP A 148 4.45 16.89 17.72
CA ASP A 148 5.33 17.72 18.54
C ASP A 148 6.64 18.08 17.82
N ILE A 149 7.24 17.14 17.10
CA ILE A 149 8.45 17.35 16.30
C ILE A 149 8.18 18.39 15.19
N LEU A 150 7.07 18.23 14.46
CA LEU A 150 6.67 19.15 13.40
C LEU A 150 6.38 20.56 13.95
N SER A 151 5.72 20.67 15.09
CA SER A 151 5.40 21.95 15.73
C SER A 151 6.65 22.74 16.16
N ARG A 152 7.70 22.02 16.56
CA ARG A 152 9.01 22.60 16.94
C ARG A 152 9.93 22.88 15.76
N GLN A 153 9.50 22.53 14.53
CA GLN A 153 10.32 22.60 13.33
C GLN A 153 11.68 21.86 13.46
N ASP A 154 11.66 20.71 14.17
CA ASP A 154 12.85 19.89 14.40
C ASP A 154 13.03 18.88 13.25
N ALA A 155 13.76 19.30 12.21
CA ALA A 155 14.00 18.47 11.03
C ALA A 155 14.83 17.21 11.34
N ASP A 156 15.86 17.35 12.18
CA ASP A 156 16.72 16.22 12.59
C ASP A 156 15.93 15.21 13.44
N GLY A 157 15.08 15.72 14.33
CA GLY A 157 14.17 14.90 15.13
C GLY A 157 13.18 14.14 14.26
N ALA A 158 12.64 14.76 13.21
CA ALA A 158 11.74 14.12 12.25
C ALA A 158 12.44 12.98 11.46
N GLU A 159 13.64 13.23 10.97
CA GLU A 159 14.44 12.21 10.27
C GLU A 159 14.71 11.01 11.19
N LYS A 160 15.16 11.25 12.42
CA LYS A 160 15.42 10.19 13.40
C LYS A 160 14.16 9.41 13.76
N PHE A 161 13.02 10.10 13.93
CA PHE A 161 11.73 9.48 14.20
C PHE A 161 11.32 8.56 13.05
N LEU A 162 11.32 9.06 11.82
CA LEU A 162 10.93 8.29 10.63
C LEU A 162 11.86 7.09 10.43
N ARG A 163 13.17 7.25 10.59
CA ARG A 163 14.15 6.15 10.52
C ARG A 163 13.86 5.05 11.55
N THR A 164 13.55 5.44 12.78
CA THR A 164 13.21 4.50 13.85
C THR A 164 11.91 3.76 13.55
N LEU A 165 10.91 4.50 13.06
CA LEU A 165 9.61 3.94 12.67
C LEU A 165 9.78 2.90 11.55
N TYR A 166 10.55 3.23 10.50
CA TYR A 166 10.86 2.30 9.42
C TYR A 166 11.50 1.01 9.93
N GLN A 167 12.55 1.14 10.76
CA GLN A 167 13.25 -0.02 11.29
C GLN A 167 12.35 -0.91 12.15
N THR A 168 11.40 -0.32 12.88
CA THR A 168 10.46 -1.06 13.71
C THR A 168 9.55 -1.95 12.87
N PHE A 169 9.03 -1.43 11.77
CA PHE A 169 8.13 -2.18 10.90
C PHE A 169 8.86 -3.09 9.93
N PHE A 170 9.95 -2.62 9.33
CA PHE A 170 10.69 -3.38 8.33
C PHE A 170 11.37 -4.63 8.88
N LYS A 171 11.82 -4.61 10.13
CA LYS A 171 12.42 -5.79 10.78
C LYS A 171 11.38 -6.81 11.23
N ASN A 172 10.11 -6.46 11.23
CA ASN A 172 9.04 -7.29 11.76
C ASN A 172 7.90 -7.46 10.74
N HIS A 173 8.13 -8.31 9.73
CA HIS A 173 7.17 -8.61 8.67
C HIS A 173 5.87 -9.30 9.13
N ARG A 174 5.63 -9.46 10.43
CA ARG A 174 4.38 -10.03 10.99
C ARG A 174 3.32 -8.98 11.30
N PHE A 175 3.59 -7.72 11.04
CA PHE A 175 2.55 -6.69 11.11
C PHE A 175 1.50 -6.91 10.02
N LEU A 176 0.27 -6.59 10.36
CA LEU A 176 -0.79 -6.52 9.37
C LEU A 176 -0.74 -5.15 8.67
N GLN A 177 -0.98 -5.16 7.36
CA GLN A 177 -0.95 -3.96 6.54
C GLN A 177 -1.88 -2.85 7.05
N ASN A 178 -3.14 -3.20 7.41
CA ASN A 178 -4.16 -2.21 7.75
C ASN A 178 -3.80 -1.37 8.99
N PRO A 179 -3.41 -1.94 10.15
CA PRO A 179 -2.98 -1.14 11.29
C PRO A 179 -1.80 -0.20 10.99
N VAL A 180 -0.88 -0.61 10.10
CA VAL A 180 0.24 0.24 9.69
C VAL A 180 -0.24 1.37 8.79
N LYS A 181 -1.10 1.10 7.82
CA LYS A 181 -1.74 2.14 6.99
C LYS A 181 -2.52 3.13 7.85
N ASP A 182 -3.26 2.69 8.86
CA ASP A 182 -3.99 3.55 9.79
C ASP A 182 -3.05 4.47 10.59
N LEU A 183 -1.89 3.95 11.03
CA LEU A 183 -0.89 4.80 11.69
C LEU A 183 -0.33 5.85 10.72
N TYR A 184 0.05 5.44 9.51
CA TYR A 184 0.57 6.37 8.50
C TYR A 184 -0.46 7.42 8.10
N TYR A 185 -1.73 7.05 8.00
CA TYR A 185 -2.81 8.02 7.81
C TYR A 185 -2.81 9.11 8.90
N LYS A 186 -2.67 8.72 10.18
CA LYS A 186 -2.55 9.68 11.28
C LYS A 186 -1.30 10.56 11.16
N LEU A 187 -0.16 10.01 10.72
CA LEU A 187 1.06 10.79 10.53
C LEU A 187 0.92 11.80 9.37
N PHE A 188 0.28 11.41 8.27
CA PHE A 188 -0.05 12.34 7.18
C PHE A 188 -1.01 13.44 7.63
N LEU A 189 -1.98 13.14 8.48
CA LEU A 189 -2.86 14.15 9.07
C LEU A 189 -2.06 15.13 9.94
N CYS A 190 -1.15 14.65 10.80
CA CYS A 190 -0.27 15.54 11.60
C CYS A 190 0.53 16.49 10.69
N LEU A 191 1.02 15.97 9.55
CA LEU A 191 1.76 16.77 8.58
C LEU A 191 0.87 17.81 7.88
N ALA A 192 -0.37 17.45 7.52
CA ALA A 192 -1.34 18.36 6.95
C ALA A 192 -1.71 19.48 7.93
N ASP A 193 -1.96 19.12 9.19
CA ASP A 193 -2.26 20.08 10.26
C ASP A 193 -1.09 21.05 10.50
N ALA A 194 0.15 20.53 10.54
CA ALA A 194 1.36 21.36 10.69
C ALA A 194 1.53 22.33 9.51
N ARG A 195 1.29 21.89 8.27
CA ARG A 195 1.28 22.76 7.08
C ARG A 195 0.26 23.89 7.20
N HIS A 196 -0.96 23.54 7.61
CA HIS A 196 -2.02 24.52 7.81
C HIS A 196 -1.66 25.55 8.90
N GLN A 197 -1.16 25.09 10.05
CA GLN A 197 -0.77 25.98 11.18
C GLN A 197 0.37 26.93 10.78
N GLN A 198 1.32 26.46 9.99
CA GLN A 198 2.45 27.27 9.53
C GLN A 198 2.17 28.04 8.25
N LYS A 199 0.93 28.00 7.75
CA LYS A 199 0.50 28.67 6.53
C LYS A 199 1.37 28.32 5.32
N ILE A 200 1.81 27.08 5.21
CA ILE A 200 2.61 26.56 4.10
C ILE A 200 1.64 26.19 2.96
N ALA A 201 1.75 26.88 1.80
CA ALA A 201 0.91 26.59 0.66
C ALA A 201 1.12 25.16 0.13
N GLY A 202 0.03 24.47 -0.15
CA GLY A 202 0.02 23.11 -0.71
C GLY A 202 -1.14 22.30 -0.16
N SER A 203 -2.05 21.90 -1.04
CA SER A 203 -3.28 21.19 -0.70
C SER A 203 -2.98 19.79 -0.16
N GLY A 204 -3.01 19.66 1.15
CA GLY A 204 -3.23 18.37 1.77
C GLY A 204 -4.72 18.11 1.88
N ASN A 205 -5.42 17.85 0.77
CA ASN A 205 -6.82 17.44 0.86
C ASN A 205 -6.88 16.08 1.57
N VAL A 206 -7.69 15.94 2.60
CA VAL A 206 -7.81 14.69 3.40
C VAL A 206 -8.19 13.51 2.50
N GLU A 207 -8.99 13.76 1.46
CA GLU A 207 -9.34 12.74 0.46
C GLU A 207 -8.11 12.23 -0.31
N SER A 208 -7.13 13.10 -0.61
CA SER A 208 -5.89 12.70 -1.30
C SER A 208 -4.92 11.90 -0.42
N ILE A 209 -5.04 11.96 0.92
CA ILE A 209 -4.19 11.17 1.83
C ILE A 209 -4.54 9.67 1.72
N ALA A 210 -5.83 9.34 1.72
CA ALA A 210 -6.28 7.95 1.59
C ALA A 210 -5.84 7.36 0.24
N GLU A 211 -6.02 8.10 -0.85
CA GLU A 211 -5.56 7.70 -2.18
C GLU A 211 -4.04 7.52 -2.22
N THR A 212 -3.27 8.48 -1.68
CA THR A 212 -1.80 8.38 -1.60
C THR A 212 -1.35 7.11 -0.87
N ILE A 213 -2.05 6.72 0.21
CA ILE A 213 -1.72 5.51 0.97
C ILE A 213 -2.12 4.24 0.20
N ASP A 214 -3.25 4.28 -0.51
CA ASP A 214 -3.74 3.12 -1.26
C ASP A 214 -2.93 2.88 -2.53
N ASP A 215 -2.37 3.91 -3.14
CA ASP A 215 -1.48 3.82 -4.29
C ASP A 215 -0.11 3.20 -3.95
N CYS A 216 0.30 3.23 -2.67
CA CYS A 216 1.55 2.60 -2.26
C CYS A 216 1.42 1.07 -2.26
N PHE A 217 2.13 0.43 -3.18
CA PHE A 217 2.11 -1.02 -3.35
C PHE A 217 2.77 -1.76 -2.20
N THR A 218 3.86 -1.20 -1.64
CA THR A 218 4.66 -1.77 -0.55
C THR A 218 4.81 -0.80 0.62
N PHE A 219 5.18 -1.33 1.79
CA PHE A 219 5.51 -0.51 2.96
C PHE A 219 6.70 0.44 2.73
N PRO A 220 7.81 0.03 2.08
CA PRO A 220 8.88 0.97 1.74
C PRO A 220 8.42 2.18 0.94
N GLU A 221 7.52 2.00 -0.04
CA GLU A 221 6.94 3.12 -0.82
C GLU A 221 6.11 4.05 0.06
N LEU A 222 5.24 3.49 0.91
CA LEU A 222 4.44 4.28 1.84
C LEU A 222 5.34 5.11 2.77
N HIS A 223 6.39 4.48 3.29
CA HIS A 223 7.34 5.16 4.16
C HIS A 223 8.09 6.27 3.44
N GLN A 224 8.62 5.98 2.23
CA GLN A 224 9.34 6.97 1.42
C GLN A 224 8.45 8.17 1.08
N THR A 225 7.19 7.92 0.74
CA THR A 225 6.22 9.00 0.47
C THR A 225 6.04 9.92 1.69
N LEU A 226 6.00 9.37 2.90
CA LEU A 226 5.92 10.19 4.12
C LEU A 226 7.22 10.96 4.36
N VAL A 227 8.39 10.34 4.13
CA VAL A 227 9.71 11.00 4.23
C VAL A 227 9.79 12.18 3.27
N ASP A 228 9.43 11.97 2.00
CA ASP A 228 9.50 13.01 0.96
C ASP A 228 8.58 14.20 1.30
N LYS A 229 7.34 13.92 1.70
CA LYS A 229 6.39 14.98 2.09
C LYS A 229 6.81 15.71 3.37
N THR A 230 7.49 15.03 4.30
CA THR A 230 8.05 15.65 5.52
C THR A 230 9.24 16.54 5.17
N SER A 231 10.13 16.09 4.30
CA SER A 231 11.26 16.88 3.81
C SER A 231 10.79 18.12 3.05
N GLU A 232 9.78 17.98 2.21
CA GLU A 232 9.14 19.10 1.52
C GLU A 232 8.53 20.12 2.49
N PHE A 233 7.93 19.64 3.59
CA PHE A 233 7.38 20.51 4.64
C PHE A 233 8.47 21.39 5.25
N PHE A 234 9.59 20.81 5.69
CA PHE A 234 10.68 21.58 6.32
C PHE A 234 11.31 22.55 5.33
N HIS A 235 11.56 22.13 4.09
CA HIS A 235 12.10 23.02 3.06
C HIS A 235 11.19 24.24 2.79
N LYS A 236 9.86 24.01 2.70
CA LYS A 236 8.90 25.10 2.53
C LYS A 236 8.75 25.97 3.78
N ALA A 237 8.86 25.42 4.97
CA ALA A 237 8.83 26.18 6.21
C ALA A 237 10.02 27.17 6.30
N GLU A 238 11.21 26.74 5.91
CA GLU A 238 12.39 27.61 5.84
C GLU A 238 12.22 28.74 4.82
N THR A 239 11.69 28.42 3.62
CA THR A 239 11.49 29.44 2.56
C THR A 239 10.33 30.38 2.86
N SER A 240 9.24 29.91 3.49
CA SER A 240 8.08 30.74 3.83
C SER A 240 8.36 31.71 4.96
N SER A 241 9.31 31.41 5.85
CA SER A 241 9.78 32.38 6.87
C SER A 241 10.42 33.63 6.27
N GLN A 242 10.78 33.59 4.97
CA GLN A 242 11.35 34.71 4.22
C GLN A 242 10.32 35.41 3.30
N GLU A 243 9.14 34.82 3.08
CA GLU A 243 8.12 35.39 2.19
C GLU A 243 7.17 36.34 2.95
N ASN A 244 6.73 37.39 2.25
CA ASN A 244 5.73 38.32 2.76
C ASN A 244 4.40 37.56 3.02
N PRO A 245 3.79 37.67 4.23
CA PRO A 245 2.54 36.97 4.57
C PRO A 245 1.40 37.17 3.57
N THR A 246 1.35 38.33 2.90
CA THR A 246 0.35 38.63 1.89
C THR A 246 0.54 37.80 0.63
N ILE A 247 1.79 37.59 0.21
CA ILE A 247 2.10 36.73 -0.95
C ILE A 247 1.70 35.27 -0.65
N PHE A 248 1.90 34.83 0.56
CA PHE A 248 1.43 33.50 1.00
C PHE A 248 -0.09 33.35 0.84
N LEU A 249 -0.87 34.31 1.38
CA LEU A 249 -2.35 34.28 1.28
C LEU A 249 -2.84 34.29 -0.18
N ILE A 250 -2.16 35.06 -1.05
CA ILE A 250 -2.47 35.06 -2.50
C ILE A 250 -2.23 33.69 -3.12
N LYS A 251 -1.07 33.07 -2.87
CA LYS A 251 -0.72 31.75 -3.41
C LYS A 251 -1.68 30.66 -2.92
N ASP A 252 -2.03 30.68 -1.64
CA ASP A 252 -2.96 29.73 -1.04
C ASP A 252 -4.36 29.85 -1.65
N TYR A 253 -4.89 31.07 -1.75
CA TYR A 253 -6.19 31.31 -2.38
C TYR A 253 -6.23 30.86 -3.84
N ILE A 254 -5.19 31.14 -4.61
CA ILE A 254 -5.09 30.69 -6.00
C ILE A 254 -5.07 29.15 -6.05
N SER A 255 -4.29 28.48 -5.20
CA SER A 255 -4.17 27.03 -5.20
C SER A 255 -5.47 26.31 -4.85
N GLN A 256 -6.33 26.94 -4.03
CA GLN A 256 -7.63 26.40 -3.67
C GLN A 256 -8.71 26.65 -4.73
N ASN A 257 -8.54 27.69 -5.56
CA ASN A 257 -9.58 28.16 -6.47
C ASN A 257 -9.20 28.12 -7.97
N TYR A 258 -8.01 27.62 -8.33
CA TYR A 258 -7.54 27.64 -9.72
C TYR A 258 -8.42 26.86 -10.71
N MET A 259 -9.23 25.93 -10.22
CA MET A 259 -10.21 25.18 -11.04
C MET A 259 -11.49 25.97 -11.34
N HIS A 260 -11.72 27.11 -10.67
CA HIS A 260 -12.89 27.93 -10.93
C HIS A 260 -12.62 28.89 -12.09
N GLU A 261 -13.37 28.74 -13.18
CA GLU A 261 -13.25 29.58 -14.38
C GLU A 261 -13.48 31.07 -14.11
N THR A 262 -14.12 31.42 -12.99
CA THR A 262 -14.45 32.78 -12.57
C THR A 262 -13.36 33.44 -11.72
N LEU A 263 -12.26 32.72 -11.39
CA LEU A 263 -11.19 33.28 -10.57
C LEU A 263 -10.57 34.52 -11.22
N SER A 264 -10.64 35.67 -10.56
CA SER A 264 -10.14 36.93 -11.04
C SER A 264 -9.13 37.57 -10.07
N VAL A 265 -8.33 38.52 -10.58
CA VAL A 265 -7.42 39.31 -9.73
C VAL A 265 -8.19 40.10 -8.67
N LYS A 266 -9.43 40.49 -8.97
CA LYS A 266 -10.30 41.17 -8.01
C LYS A 266 -10.65 40.26 -6.82
N ASP A 267 -11.03 39.04 -7.09
CA ASP A 267 -11.37 38.06 -6.03
C ASP A 267 -10.17 37.80 -5.12
N ILE A 268 -8.97 37.68 -5.72
CA ILE A 268 -7.71 37.52 -4.99
C ILE A 268 -7.43 38.75 -4.11
N SER A 269 -7.55 39.96 -4.68
CA SER A 269 -7.27 41.18 -3.93
C SER A 269 -8.26 41.42 -2.79
N GLU A 270 -9.54 41.11 -2.99
CA GLU A 270 -10.57 41.19 -1.94
C GLU A 270 -10.29 40.19 -0.82
N HIS A 271 -9.86 38.95 -1.16
CA HIS A 271 -9.50 37.94 -0.18
C HIS A 271 -8.33 38.34 0.73
N VAL A 272 -7.32 39.00 0.18
CA VAL A 272 -6.12 39.45 0.93
C VAL A 272 -6.19 40.87 1.45
N PHE A 273 -7.37 41.50 1.35
CA PHE A 273 -7.62 42.88 1.80
C PHE A 273 -6.70 43.93 1.13
N LEU A 274 -6.30 43.72 -0.12
CA LEU A 274 -5.53 44.66 -0.90
C LEU A 274 -6.46 45.46 -1.84
N SER A 275 -6.19 46.74 -2.02
CA SER A 275 -6.91 47.54 -3.03
C SER A 275 -6.39 47.20 -4.42
N THR A 276 -7.28 46.91 -5.35
CA THR A 276 -6.98 46.91 -6.79
C THR A 276 -6.79 48.35 -7.25
N SER A 277 -5.58 48.85 -7.27
CA SER A 277 -5.26 50.17 -7.88
C SER A 277 -4.95 50.03 -9.37
#